data_c2b9ac1ebd0706a6c82b3ae6df5d0478
#
_entry.id   c2b9ac1ebd0706a6c82b3ae6df5d0478
#
_cell.length_a   1.000
_cell.length_b   1.000
_cell.length_c   1.000
_cell.angle_alpha   90.00
_cell.angle_beta   90.00
_cell.angle_gamma   90.00
#
_symmetry.space_group_name_H-M   'P 1'
#
loop_
_entity.id
_entity.type
_entity.pdbx_description
1 polymer ?
#
loop_
_entity_poly.entity_id
_entity_poly.type
_entity_poly.pdbx_seq_one_letter_code
_entity_poly.pdbx_strand_id
1 'polypeptide(L)'
;MRKAVFKDFIRNIKGSLGRFFAIMAIVAIGVAFFAGVTASSGDMKHSSDSYYDEYNMNDIRILSSIGFTSQDIEAVSKVYGVKAVYKTNTHDVLVDYDGRENVAHISGVPVGKASDDDSYINQLRIKEGRLPQNDKECVVKYEDTRKSMQVGDVISFKSGTEDDINDTFKDTEYTVVGIVYTPCYVSYDLGSSGIGNGHINYCIYVGDDEFKNNYYT
;
A
#
# COMPACT_ATOMS: atom_id res chain seq x y z
N MET A 1 43.15 26.36 -44.41
CA MET A 1 42.59 25.05 -44.53
C MET A 1 41.29 24.86 -43.69
N ARG A 2 41.20 25.17 -42.40
CA ARG A 2 39.97 24.96 -41.56
C ARG A 2 38.70 25.62 -42.10
N LYS A 3 38.75 26.86 -42.60
CA LYS A 3 37.55 27.59 -43.08
C LYS A 3 36.93 27.00 -44.39
N ALA A 4 37.77 26.44 -45.27
CA ALA A 4 37.28 25.83 -46.52
C ALA A 4 36.54 24.51 -46.23
N VAL A 5 37.08 23.66 -45.37
CA VAL A 5 36.48 22.40 -44.95
C VAL A 5 35.14 22.63 -44.25
N PHE A 6 35.06 23.61 -43.34
CA PHE A 6 33.82 23.96 -42.67
C PHE A 6 32.72 24.47 -43.64
N LYS A 7 33.09 25.30 -44.59
CA LYS A 7 32.16 25.81 -45.61
C LYS A 7 31.66 24.69 -46.52
N ASP A 8 32.49 23.73 -46.86
CA ASP A 8 32.08 22.58 -47.64
C ASP A 8 31.20 21.61 -46.88
N PHE A 9 31.48 21.42 -45.57
CA PHE A 9 30.61 20.65 -44.67
C PHE A 9 29.20 21.25 -44.60
N ILE A 10 29.06 22.56 -44.35
CA ILE A 10 27.77 23.25 -44.30
C ILE A 10 27.02 23.15 -45.64
N ARG A 11 27.74 23.23 -46.78
CA ARG A 11 27.13 23.09 -48.11
C ARG A 11 26.59 21.69 -48.35
N ASN A 12 27.31 20.66 -47.90
CA ASN A 12 26.86 19.27 -48.01
C ASN A 12 25.61 18.99 -47.13
N ILE A 13 25.52 19.55 -45.92
CA ILE A 13 24.32 19.46 -45.09
C ILE A 13 23.14 20.12 -45.79
N LYS A 14 23.31 21.33 -46.34
CA LYS A 14 22.25 22.04 -47.06
C LYS A 14 21.78 21.29 -48.31
N GLY A 15 22.66 20.54 -48.97
CA GLY A 15 22.32 19.75 -50.15
C GLY A 15 21.57 18.44 -49.84
N SER A 16 21.58 17.98 -48.55
CA SER A 16 20.95 16.71 -48.15
C SER A 16 20.25 16.82 -46.74
N LEU A 17 19.51 17.89 -46.54
CA LEU A 17 18.85 18.20 -45.23
C LEU A 17 17.98 17.03 -44.76
N GLY A 18 17.20 16.39 -45.59
CA GLY A 18 16.35 15.26 -45.20
C GLY A 18 17.15 14.11 -44.59
N ARG A 19 18.27 13.74 -45.22
CA ARG A 19 19.14 12.67 -44.74
C ARG A 19 19.83 13.07 -43.42
N PHE A 20 20.29 14.33 -43.33
CA PHE A 20 20.92 14.87 -42.12
C PHE A 20 19.96 14.83 -40.93
N PHE A 21 18.73 15.35 -41.09
CA PHE A 21 17.73 15.34 -40.03
C PHE A 21 17.28 13.94 -39.67
N ALA A 22 17.16 13.02 -40.61
CA ALA A 22 16.82 11.63 -40.31
C ALA A 22 17.86 10.96 -39.40
N ILE A 23 19.15 11.09 -39.77
CA ILE A 23 20.24 10.51 -38.96
C ILE A 23 20.30 11.20 -37.59
N MET A 24 20.19 12.52 -37.53
CA MET A 24 20.17 13.28 -36.30
C MET A 24 19.01 12.87 -35.38
N ALA A 25 17.83 12.68 -35.95
CA ALA A 25 16.65 12.24 -35.15
C ALA A 25 16.86 10.82 -34.61
N ILE A 26 17.39 9.88 -35.36
CA ILE A 26 17.67 8.53 -34.84
C ILE A 26 18.68 8.56 -33.68
N VAL A 27 19.77 9.32 -33.84
CA VAL A 27 20.75 9.45 -32.77
C VAL A 27 20.16 10.15 -31.55
N ALA A 28 19.39 11.23 -31.77
CA ALA A 28 18.72 11.97 -30.68
C ALA A 28 17.74 11.09 -29.91
N ILE A 29 16.91 10.29 -30.59
CA ILE A 29 16.00 9.34 -29.96
C ILE A 29 16.76 8.29 -29.15
N GLY A 30 17.83 7.72 -29.70
CA GLY A 30 18.64 6.73 -29.00
C GLY A 30 19.28 7.29 -27.71
N VAL A 31 19.86 8.48 -27.79
CA VAL A 31 20.45 9.15 -26.62
C VAL A 31 19.38 9.52 -25.60
N ALA A 32 18.26 10.09 -26.05
CA ALA A 32 17.16 10.48 -25.18
C ALA A 32 16.55 9.28 -24.45
N PHE A 33 16.34 8.16 -25.16
CA PHE A 33 15.85 6.92 -24.56
C PHE A 33 16.80 6.39 -23.49
N PHE A 34 18.09 6.28 -23.81
CA PHE A 34 19.10 5.80 -22.87
C PHE A 34 19.20 6.70 -21.62
N ALA A 35 19.30 8.01 -21.84
CA ALA A 35 19.34 8.98 -20.74
C ALA A 35 18.07 8.95 -19.88
N GLY A 36 16.90 8.85 -20.53
CA GLY A 36 15.61 8.77 -19.84
C GLY A 36 15.50 7.54 -18.96
N VAL A 37 15.82 6.36 -19.48
CA VAL A 37 15.80 5.10 -18.70
C VAL A 37 16.77 5.15 -17.51
N THR A 38 17.97 5.71 -17.72
CA THR A 38 18.96 5.80 -16.64
C THR A 38 18.52 6.78 -15.54
N ALA A 39 17.93 7.92 -15.91
CA ALA A 39 17.42 8.91 -14.96
C ALA A 39 16.20 8.36 -14.18
N SER A 40 15.28 7.66 -14.86
CA SER A 40 14.07 7.12 -14.23
C SER A 40 14.36 6.21 -13.04
N SER A 41 15.45 5.43 -13.05
CA SER A 41 15.81 4.54 -11.95
C SER A 41 16.12 5.31 -10.65
N GLY A 42 16.79 6.46 -10.75
CA GLY A 42 17.07 7.32 -9.61
C GLY A 42 15.80 7.97 -9.05
N ASP A 43 14.98 8.50 -9.94
CA ASP A 43 13.73 9.17 -9.57
C ASP A 43 12.73 8.22 -8.92
N MET A 44 12.63 6.98 -9.43
CA MET A 44 11.77 5.95 -8.84
C MET A 44 12.22 5.58 -7.43
N LYS A 45 13.52 5.40 -7.20
CA LYS A 45 14.05 5.12 -5.84
C LYS A 45 13.74 6.24 -4.89
N HIS A 46 14.05 7.47 -5.27
CA HIS A 46 13.79 8.64 -4.43
C HIS A 46 12.30 8.82 -4.11
N SER A 47 11.43 8.63 -5.11
CA SER A 47 9.98 8.69 -4.91
C SER A 47 9.47 7.60 -3.98
N SER A 48 10.02 6.38 -4.09
CA SER A 48 9.66 5.27 -3.20
C SER A 48 10.14 5.51 -1.77
N ASP A 49 11.39 5.94 -1.58
CA ASP A 49 11.92 6.25 -0.25
C ASP A 49 11.10 7.36 0.41
N SER A 50 10.83 8.44 -0.34
CA SER A 50 10.00 9.55 0.16
C SER A 50 8.59 9.10 0.53
N TYR A 51 7.99 8.20 -0.25
CA TYR A 51 6.67 7.64 0.02
C TYR A 51 6.67 6.81 1.31
N TYR A 52 7.66 5.94 1.49
CA TYR A 52 7.74 5.08 2.67
C TYR A 52 8.03 5.87 3.94
N ASP A 53 8.88 6.89 3.85
CA ASP A 53 9.16 7.81 4.96
C ASP A 53 7.90 8.62 5.35
N GLU A 54 7.16 9.14 4.36
CA GLU A 54 5.93 9.93 4.59
C GLU A 54 4.85 9.14 5.31
N TYR A 55 4.75 7.82 5.06
CA TYR A 55 3.76 6.94 5.69
C TYR A 55 4.31 6.16 6.89
N ASN A 56 5.52 6.47 7.34
CA ASN A 56 6.18 5.78 8.44
C ASN A 56 6.09 4.25 8.28
N MET A 57 6.47 3.76 7.08
CA MET A 57 6.39 2.34 6.79
C MET A 57 7.33 1.54 7.69
N ASN A 58 6.89 0.38 8.15
CA ASN A 58 7.70 -0.50 8.97
C ASN A 58 8.90 -1.08 8.18
N ASP A 59 10.07 -1.09 8.80
CA ASP A 59 11.25 -1.80 8.27
C ASP A 59 11.15 -3.32 8.45
N ILE A 60 10.55 -3.75 9.58
CA ILE A 60 10.44 -5.15 9.96
C ILE A 60 9.02 -5.45 10.43
N ARG A 61 8.43 -6.51 9.90
CA ARG A 61 7.18 -7.09 10.38
C ARG A 61 7.47 -8.44 11.01
N ILE A 62 7.01 -8.64 12.23
CA ILE A 62 7.13 -9.90 12.96
C ILE A 62 5.72 -10.47 13.13
N LEU A 63 5.54 -11.74 12.79
CA LEU A 63 4.28 -12.45 12.90
C LEU A 63 4.42 -13.59 13.89
N SER A 64 3.41 -13.83 14.71
CA SER A 64 3.35 -14.94 15.65
C SER A 64 2.04 -15.70 15.51
N SER A 65 2.12 -17.00 15.33
CA SER A 65 0.93 -17.86 15.32
C SER A 65 0.34 -18.13 16.70
N ILE A 66 1.09 -17.84 17.75
CA ILE A 66 0.65 -17.99 19.16
C ILE A 66 0.40 -16.64 19.81
N GLY A 67 0.61 -15.54 19.07
CA GLY A 67 0.45 -14.16 19.52
C GLY A 67 1.66 -13.63 20.29
N PHE A 68 1.66 -12.31 20.52
CA PHE A 68 2.62 -11.57 21.33
C PHE A 68 1.94 -11.02 22.59
N THR A 69 2.62 -11.12 23.70
CA THR A 69 2.19 -10.48 24.96
C THR A 69 2.71 -9.04 25.03
N SER A 70 2.13 -8.24 25.94
CA SER A 70 2.65 -6.88 26.20
C SER A 70 4.10 -6.89 26.68
N GLN A 71 4.57 -7.97 27.31
CA GLN A 71 5.96 -8.11 27.76
C GLN A 71 6.90 -8.34 26.56
N ASP A 72 6.46 -9.08 25.55
CA ASP A 72 7.23 -9.31 24.32
C ASP A 72 7.37 -7.99 23.54
N ILE A 73 6.31 -7.21 23.43
CA ILE A 73 6.31 -5.89 22.79
C ILE A 73 7.28 -4.94 23.53
N GLU A 74 7.24 -4.92 24.86
CA GLU A 74 8.16 -4.12 25.66
C GLU A 74 9.62 -4.58 25.51
N ALA A 75 9.86 -5.88 25.40
CA ALA A 75 11.20 -6.41 25.15
C ALA A 75 11.76 -5.97 23.80
N VAL A 76 10.94 -6.05 22.74
CA VAL A 76 11.32 -5.60 21.40
C VAL A 76 11.58 -4.09 21.37
N SER A 77 10.77 -3.28 22.04
CA SER A 77 10.95 -1.82 22.09
C SER A 77 12.26 -1.37 22.75
N LYS A 78 12.86 -2.22 23.59
CA LYS A 78 14.14 -1.96 24.27
C LYS A 78 15.36 -2.38 23.48
N VAL A 79 15.18 -3.03 22.33
CA VAL A 79 16.31 -3.47 21.49
C VAL A 79 16.98 -2.24 20.88
N TYR A 80 18.31 -2.23 20.93
CA TYR A 80 19.10 -1.13 20.34
C TYR A 80 18.82 -0.99 18.85
N GLY A 81 18.51 0.23 18.42
CA GLY A 81 18.19 0.55 17.03
C GLY A 81 16.69 0.50 16.68
N VAL A 82 15.83 0.04 17.59
CA VAL A 82 14.38 0.12 17.41
C VAL A 82 13.91 1.54 17.74
N LYS A 83 13.31 2.22 16.76
CA LYS A 83 12.78 3.57 16.91
C LYS A 83 11.37 3.56 17.51
N ALA A 84 10.53 2.68 16.98
CA ALA A 84 9.14 2.51 17.42
C ALA A 84 8.67 1.07 17.18
N VAL A 85 7.69 0.63 17.97
CA VAL A 85 7.02 -0.66 17.81
C VAL A 85 5.53 -0.39 17.73
N TYR A 86 4.89 -0.87 16.68
CA TYR A 86 3.46 -0.84 16.52
C TYR A 86 2.91 -2.26 16.60
N LYS A 87 1.95 -2.46 17.47
CA LYS A 87 1.26 -3.72 17.67
C LYS A 87 -0.10 -3.68 17.02
N THR A 88 -0.47 -4.72 16.30
CA THR A 88 -1.79 -4.83 15.69
C THR A 88 -2.25 -6.27 15.68
N ASN A 89 -3.55 -6.47 15.57
CA ASN A 89 -4.15 -7.75 15.30
C ASN A 89 -4.53 -7.83 13.84
N THR A 90 -4.37 -9.02 13.25
CA THR A 90 -4.84 -9.31 11.89
C THR A 90 -5.67 -10.58 11.88
N HIS A 91 -6.71 -10.61 11.04
CA HIS A 91 -7.52 -11.80 10.88
C HIS A 91 -8.16 -11.82 9.48
N ASP A 92 -8.23 -13.00 8.88
CA ASP A 92 -8.90 -13.18 7.60
C ASP A 92 -10.35 -13.60 7.82
N VAL A 93 -11.27 -12.94 7.14
CA VAL A 93 -12.71 -13.20 7.23
C VAL A 93 -13.32 -13.35 5.85
N LEU A 94 -14.53 -13.93 5.81
CA LEU A 94 -15.36 -13.89 4.63
C LEU A 94 -16.30 -12.68 4.72
N VAL A 95 -16.47 -11.97 3.62
CA VAL A 95 -17.41 -10.85 3.48
C VAL A 95 -18.28 -11.07 2.26
N ASP A 96 -19.59 -10.84 2.42
CA ASP A 96 -20.50 -10.80 1.28
C ASP A 96 -20.54 -9.39 0.71
N TYR A 97 -20.08 -9.24 -0.52
CA TYR A 97 -20.14 -7.98 -1.23
C TYR A 97 -20.47 -8.21 -2.72
N ASP A 98 -21.40 -7.41 -3.27
CA ASP A 98 -21.88 -7.53 -4.65
C ASP A 98 -22.40 -8.94 -4.99
N GLY A 99 -23.07 -9.61 -4.01
CA GLY A 99 -23.64 -10.95 -4.16
C GLY A 99 -22.61 -12.07 -4.29
N ARG A 100 -21.39 -11.83 -3.83
CA ARG A 100 -20.30 -12.81 -3.83
C ARG A 100 -19.64 -12.85 -2.46
N GLU A 101 -19.24 -14.05 -2.09
CA GLU A 101 -18.38 -14.25 -0.94
C GLU A 101 -16.92 -13.96 -1.34
N ASN A 102 -16.28 -13.10 -0.59
CA ASN A 102 -14.92 -12.64 -0.81
C ASN A 102 -14.09 -12.79 0.47
N VAL A 103 -12.80 -13.02 0.33
CA VAL A 103 -11.88 -13.03 1.47
C VAL A 103 -11.40 -11.61 1.74
N ALA A 104 -11.53 -11.16 2.97
CA ALA A 104 -11.00 -9.87 3.43
C ALA A 104 -9.97 -10.09 4.53
N HIS A 105 -8.83 -9.41 4.39
CA HIS A 105 -7.80 -9.31 5.43
C HIS A 105 -8.11 -8.11 6.31
N ILE A 106 -8.42 -8.36 7.58
CA ILE A 106 -8.75 -7.33 8.55
C ILE A 106 -7.50 -6.99 9.34
N SER A 107 -7.21 -5.70 9.50
CA SER A 107 -6.11 -5.21 10.32
C SER A 107 -6.61 -4.15 11.30
N GLY A 108 -6.12 -4.19 12.52
CA GLY A 108 -6.38 -3.16 13.51
C GLY A 108 -5.63 -1.86 13.21
N VAL A 109 -6.27 -0.73 13.48
CA VAL A 109 -5.65 0.60 13.40
C VAL A 109 -5.96 1.42 14.65
N PRO A 110 -5.07 2.31 15.09
CA PRO A 110 -5.31 3.13 16.28
C PRO A 110 -6.42 4.14 15.99
N VAL A 111 -7.52 4.03 16.74
CA VAL A 111 -8.61 4.99 16.67
C VAL A 111 -8.20 6.31 17.35
N GLY A 112 -8.45 7.43 16.67
CA GLY A 112 -8.22 8.76 17.25
C GLY A 112 -6.76 9.21 17.34
N LYS A 113 -5.79 8.45 16.88
CA LYS A 113 -4.41 8.93 16.74
C LYS A 113 -4.25 9.78 15.49
N ALA A 114 -3.53 10.89 15.64
CA ALA A 114 -3.18 11.74 14.51
C ALA A 114 -2.17 11.03 13.60
N SER A 115 -2.25 11.32 12.30
CA SER A 115 -1.34 10.77 11.29
C SER A 115 0.13 11.23 11.44
N ASP A 116 0.40 12.19 12.31
CA ASP A 116 1.72 12.74 12.61
C ASP A 116 2.35 12.16 13.90
N ASP A 117 1.73 11.16 14.52
CA ASP A 117 2.30 10.43 15.65
C ASP A 117 3.35 9.43 15.14
N ASP A 118 4.61 9.67 15.46
CA ASP A 118 5.75 8.80 15.08
C ASP A 118 5.59 7.35 15.56
N SER A 119 4.75 7.09 16.55
CA SER A 119 4.42 5.75 17.03
C SER A 119 3.40 5.03 16.16
N TYR A 120 2.71 5.75 15.27
CA TYR A 120 1.79 5.15 14.30
C TYR A 120 2.55 4.74 13.04
N ILE A 121 2.90 3.47 12.97
CA ILE A 121 3.61 2.84 11.85
C ILE A 121 2.57 2.39 10.80
N ASN A 122 2.95 2.43 9.51
CA ASN A 122 2.08 2.09 8.36
C ASN A 122 0.82 2.98 8.29
N GLN A 123 1.02 4.29 8.38
CA GLN A 123 -0.06 5.27 8.37
C GLN A 123 -0.93 5.15 7.12
N LEU A 124 -2.24 5.21 7.32
CA LEU A 124 -3.23 5.18 6.25
C LEU A 124 -3.46 6.59 5.70
N ARG A 125 -3.46 6.76 4.39
CA ARG A 125 -3.82 8.02 3.74
C ARG A 125 -5.26 7.97 3.24
N ILE A 126 -6.06 8.91 3.71
CA ILE A 126 -7.46 9.03 3.28
C ILE A 126 -7.50 9.46 1.81
N LYS A 127 -8.19 8.68 0.98
CA LYS A 127 -8.58 9.06 -0.37
C LYS A 127 -9.96 9.71 -0.36
N GLU A 128 -10.89 9.12 0.39
CA GLU A 128 -12.28 9.54 0.48
C GLU A 128 -12.83 9.22 1.87
N GLY A 129 -13.72 10.07 2.40
CA GLY A 129 -14.30 9.87 3.72
C GLY A 129 -13.35 10.25 4.86
N ARG A 130 -13.28 9.42 5.89
CA ARG A 130 -12.48 9.62 7.12
C ARG A 130 -11.98 8.31 7.71
N LEU A 131 -11.07 8.38 8.66
CA LEU A 131 -10.71 7.21 9.49
C LEU A 131 -11.82 6.85 10.48
N PRO A 132 -11.87 5.59 10.98
CA PRO A 132 -12.81 5.15 12.00
C PRO A 132 -12.69 6.02 13.26
N GLN A 133 -13.80 6.40 13.83
CA GLN A 133 -13.88 7.18 15.08
C GLN A 133 -14.71 6.48 16.14
N ASN A 134 -15.56 5.57 15.71
CA ASN A 134 -16.46 4.82 16.57
C ASN A 134 -16.34 3.33 16.29
N ASP A 135 -16.86 2.52 17.22
CA ASP A 135 -17.12 1.10 17.00
C ASP A 135 -18.01 0.91 15.75
N LYS A 136 -17.88 -0.24 15.10
CA LYS A 136 -18.64 -0.58 13.87
C LYS A 136 -18.31 0.28 12.65
N GLU A 137 -17.22 1.02 12.68
CA GLU A 137 -16.72 1.74 11.53
C GLU A 137 -15.47 1.07 10.98
N CYS A 138 -15.34 1.05 9.66
CA CYS A 138 -14.14 0.54 9.01
C CYS A 138 -13.73 1.43 7.83
N VAL A 139 -12.50 1.28 7.41
CA VAL A 139 -12.02 1.84 6.15
C VAL A 139 -11.46 0.73 5.27
N VAL A 140 -11.56 0.91 3.96
CA VAL A 140 -11.17 -0.09 2.98
C VAL A 140 -10.05 0.44 2.12
N LYS A 141 -9.06 -0.41 1.82
CA LYS A 141 -8.00 -0.08 0.87
C LYS A 141 -8.60 0.24 -0.48
N TYR A 142 -8.14 1.34 -1.06
CA TYR A 142 -8.52 1.71 -2.42
C TYR A 142 -8.09 0.67 -3.44
N GLU A 143 -9.02 0.29 -4.29
CA GLU A 143 -8.78 -0.53 -5.46
C GLU A 143 -9.37 0.13 -6.70
N ASP A 144 -8.60 0.15 -7.78
CA ASP A 144 -9.04 0.70 -9.06
C ASP A 144 -9.83 -0.35 -9.86
N THR A 145 -10.90 -0.84 -9.26
CA THR A 145 -11.82 -1.81 -9.88
C THR A 145 -13.25 -1.29 -9.85
N ARG A 146 -14.07 -1.73 -10.82
CA ARG A 146 -15.51 -1.36 -10.86
C ARG A 146 -16.33 -1.90 -9.70
N LYS A 147 -15.75 -2.76 -8.88
CA LYS A 147 -16.40 -3.47 -7.77
C LYS A 147 -15.78 -3.12 -6.42
N SER A 148 -15.15 -1.96 -6.32
CA SER A 148 -14.62 -1.48 -5.05
C SER A 148 -15.75 -1.05 -4.11
N MET A 149 -15.61 -1.38 -2.83
CA MET A 149 -16.48 -0.90 -1.76
C MET A 149 -16.48 0.63 -1.72
N GLN A 150 -17.61 1.22 -1.35
CA GLN A 150 -17.81 2.67 -1.31
C GLN A 150 -18.10 3.13 0.11
N VAL A 151 -17.87 4.40 0.37
CA VAL A 151 -18.23 5.03 1.65
C VAL A 151 -19.76 4.96 1.80
N GLY A 152 -20.19 4.44 2.95
CA GLY A 152 -21.61 4.20 3.28
C GLY A 152 -22.04 2.75 3.11
N ASP A 153 -21.25 1.89 2.47
CA ASP A 153 -21.56 0.47 2.40
C ASP A 153 -21.52 -0.18 3.78
N VAL A 154 -22.38 -1.14 4.01
CA VAL A 154 -22.37 -1.98 5.21
C VAL A 154 -21.88 -3.36 4.83
N ILE A 155 -20.88 -3.83 5.56
CA ILE A 155 -20.26 -5.14 5.35
C ILE A 155 -20.41 -6.00 6.59
N SER A 156 -20.65 -7.30 6.37
CA SER A 156 -20.78 -8.29 7.44
C SER A 156 -19.63 -9.28 7.37
N PHE A 157 -18.96 -9.48 8.51
CA PHE A 157 -17.89 -10.45 8.66
C PHE A 157 -18.46 -11.82 9.01
N LYS A 158 -17.96 -12.84 8.34
CA LYS A 158 -18.26 -14.23 8.60
C LYS A 158 -16.95 -15.01 8.83
N SER A 159 -17.04 -16.01 9.68
CA SER A 159 -15.90 -16.92 9.84
C SER A 159 -15.70 -17.72 8.56
N GLY A 160 -14.43 -17.89 8.19
CA GLY A 160 -14.01 -18.82 7.13
C GLY A 160 -13.58 -20.17 7.67
N THR A 161 -13.66 -20.39 8.99
CA THR A 161 -13.31 -21.60 9.71
C THR A 161 -14.49 -22.09 10.56
N GLU A 162 -14.27 -23.14 11.35
CA GLU A 162 -15.28 -23.64 12.32
C GLU A 162 -15.39 -22.75 13.57
N ASP A 163 -14.47 -21.81 13.77
CA ASP A 163 -14.47 -20.89 14.91
C ASP A 163 -15.57 -19.83 14.78
N ASP A 164 -16.15 -19.39 15.90
CA ASP A 164 -17.13 -18.31 15.89
C ASP A 164 -16.44 -16.95 15.68
N ILE A 165 -16.90 -16.20 14.68
CA ILE A 165 -16.40 -14.87 14.39
C ILE A 165 -16.51 -13.92 15.61
N ASN A 166 -17.54 -14.15 16.45
CA ASN A 166 -17.76 -13.41 17.67
C ASN A 166 -16.70 -13.66 18.74
N ASP A 167 -15.86 -14.69 18.62
CA ASP A 167 -14.72 -14.90 19.53
C ASP A 167 -13.54 -13.97 19.17
N THR A 168 -13.48 -13.53 17.92
CA THR A 168 -12.41 -12.67 17.42
C THR A 168 -12.78 -11.18 17.47
N PHE A 169 -13.99 -10.83 17.03
CA PHE A 169 -14.44 -9.44 16.92
C PHE A 169 -15.56 -9.11 17.92
N LYS A 170 -15.63 -7.86 18.36
CA LYS A 170 -16.73 -7.36 19.18
C LYS A 170 -18.03 -7.26 18.42
N ASP A 171 -17.92 -6.83 17.17
CA ASP A 171 -19.03 -6.67 16.23
C ASP A 171 -18.76 -7.43 14.93
N THR A 172 -19.80 -7.76 14.21
CA THR A 172 -19.72 -8.48 12.93
C THR A 172 -20.19 -7.65 11.75
N GLU A 173 -20.81 -6.50 12.00
CA GLU A 173 -21.27 -5.58 10.97
C GLU A 173 -20.55 -4.24 11.10
N TYR A 174 -19.97 -3.77 9.97
CA TYR A 174 -19.21 -2.54 9.91
C TYR A 174 -19.67 -1.66 8.76
N THR A 175 -19.69 -0.35 9.01
CA THR A 175 -19.97 0.65 7.97
C THR A 175 -18.64 1.19 7.43
N VAL A 176 -18.50 1.19 6.12
CA VAL A 176 -17.35 1.78 5.44
C VAL A 176 -17.44 3.31 5.55
N VAL A 177 -16.56 3.93 6.31
CA VAL A 177 -16.53 5.40 6.53
C VAL A 177 -15.43 6.09 5.74
N GLY A 178 -14.54 5.33 5.11
CA GLY A 178 -13.51 5.89 4.26
C GLY A 178 -12.81 4.86 3.37
N ILE A 179 -12.21 5.39 2.32
CA ILE A 179 -11.35 4.66 1.40
C ILE A 179 -9.92 5.20 1.58
N VAL A 180 -8.95 4.30 1.71
CA VAL A 180 -7.58 4.66 2.08
C VAL A 180 -6.53 4.06 1.14
N TYR A 181 -5.41 4.73 1.03
CA TYR A 181 -4.15 4.15 0.56
C TYR A 181 -3.37 3.62 1.75
N THR A 182 -2.61 2.56 1.54
CA THR A 182 -1.75 1.93 2.55
C THR A 182 -0.37 1.67 1.97
N PRO A 183 0.72 1.87 2.70
CA PRO A 183 2.06 1.56 2.23
C PRO A 183 2.32 0.06 2.15
N CYS A 184 1.58 -0.77 2.90
CA CYS A 184 1.81 -2.22 2.98
C CYS A 184 1.41 -2.98 1.70
N TYR A 185 0.48 -2.43 0.90
CA TYR A 185 -0.06 -3.13 -0.28
C TYR A 185 0.03 -2.24 -1.52
N VAL A 186 1.22 -2.17 -2.10
CA VAL A 186 1.50 -1.40 -3.33
C VAL A 186 1.16 -2.20 -4.59
N SER A 187 1.07 -3.54 -4.45
CA SER A 187 0.71 -4.46 -5.54
C SER A 187 -0.80 -4.66 -5.65
N TYR A 188 -1.25 -5.09 -6.82
CA TYR A 188 -2.60 -5.61 -7.03
C TYR A 188 -2.82 -6.96 -6.32
N ASP A 189 -1.76 -7.74 -6.15
CA ASP A 189 -1.82 -8.99 -5.39
C ASP A 189 -1.74 -8.65 -3.89
N LEU A 190 -2.82 -8.93 -3.18
CA LEU A 190 -2.97 -8.68 -1.75
C LEU A 190 -2.47 -9.87 -0.91
N GLY A 191 -2.08 -10.96 -1.57
CA GLY A 191 -1.60 -12.17 -0.91
C GLY A 191 -2.63 -13.29 -0.89
N SER A 192 -2.26 -14.36 -0.16
CA SER A 192 -3.07 -15.57 -0.04
C SER A 192 -3.59 -15.75 1.39
N SER A 193 -4.71 -16.43 1.50
CA SER A 193 -5.39 -16.77 2.76
C SER A 193 -5.59 -18.26 2.87
N GLY A 194 -5.76 -18.76 4.08
CA GLY A 194 -6.14 -20.16 4.34
C GLY A 194 -7.65 -20.42 4.20
N ILE A 195 -8.48 -19.39 3.96
CA ILE A 195 -9.93 -19.50 3.92
C ILE A 195 -10.49 -19.17 2.53
N GLY A 196 -11.74 -19.47 2.31
CA GLY A 196 -12.49 -19.16 1.09
C GLY A 196 -11.80 -19.69 -0.16
N ASN A 197 -11.61 -18.85 -1.16
CA ASN A 197 -10.96 -19.20 -2.43
C ASN A 197 -9.42 -19.16 -2.39
N GLY A 198 -8.84 -18.87 -1.22
CA GLY A 198 -7.40 -18.80 -1.02
C GLY A 198 -6.74 -17.48 -1.42
N HIS A 199 -7.50 -16.51 -1.93
CA HIS A 199 -6.99 -15.19 -2.34
C HIS A 199 -7.63 -14.07 -1.54
N ILE A 200 -6.83 -13.14 -1.04
CA ILE A 200 -7.32 -11.93 -0.38
C ILE A 200 -7.86 -10.99 -1.46
N ASN A 201 -9.14 -10.63 -1.33
CA ASN A 201 -9.84 -9.74 -2.26
C ASN A 201 -9.88 -8.30 -1.74
N TYR A 202 -9.96 -8.11 -0.42
CA TYR A 202 -10.05 -6.80 0.22
C TYR A 202 -9.11 -6.71 1.42
N CYS A 203 -8.55 -5.51 1.66
CA CYS A 203 -7.90 -5.17 2.92
C CYS A 203 -8.79 -4.14 3.62
N ILE A 204 -9.22 -4.46 4.83
CA ILE A 204 -10.15 -3.66 5.63
C ILE A 204 -9.47 -3.35 6.96
N TYR A 205 -9.65 -2.12 7.43
CA TYR A 205 -9.06 -1.65 8.66
C TYR A 205 -10.18 -1.23 9.62
N VAL A 206 -10.14 -1.80 10.82
CA VAL A 206 -11.06 -1.50 11.93
C VAL A 206 -10.27 -0.95 13.10
N GLY A 207 -10.94 -0.42 14.10
CA GLY A 207 -10.25 -0.03 15.32
C GLY A 207 -9.52 -1.20 15.99
N ASP A 208 -8.33 -0.97 16.56
CA ASP A 208 -7.61 -2.00 17.33
C ASP A 208 -8.49 -2.57 18.45
N ASP A 209 -9.38 -1.76 18.99
CA ASP A 209 -10.29 -2.12 20.08
C ASP A 209 -11.39 -3.13 19.67
N GLU A 210 -11.61 -3.33 18.37
CA GLU A 210 -12.61 -4.26 17.86
C GLU A 210 -12.21 -5.73 18.05
N PHE A 211 -10.92 -6.00 18.20
CA PHE A 211 -10.43 -7.34 18.47
C PHE A 211 -10.58 -7.71 19.95
N LYS A 212 -11.16 -8.88 20.23
CA LYS A 212 -11.34 -9.41 21.59
C LYS A 212 -10.07 -10.05 22.16
N ASN A 213 -9.10 -10.36 21.32
CA ASN A 213 -7.90 -11.05 21.72
C ASN A 213 -6.96 -10.15 22.53
N ASN A 214 -6.40 -10.70 23.60
CA ASN A 214 -5.36 -10.05 24.41
C ASN A 214 -3.94 -10.24 23.84
N TYR A 215 -3.81 -10.90 22.72
CA TYR A 215 -2.55 -11.19 22.04
C TYR A 215 -2.53 -10.54 20.66
N TYR A 216 -1.37 -10.06 20.24
CA TYR A 216 -1.16 -9.41 18.95
C TYR A 216 -0.51 -10.39 17.96
N THR A 217 -0.92 -10.36 16.69
CA THR A 217 -0.46 -11.31 15.66
C THR A 217 0.51 -10.68 14.66
#